data_394f8ee58847e26da263ee31fa562b6b
#
_entry.id   394f8ee58847e26da263ee31fa562b6b
#
_cell.length_a   1.000
_cell.length_b   1.000
_cell.length_c   1.000
_cell.angle_alpha   90.00
_cell.angle_beta   90.00
_cell.angle_gamma   90.00
#
_symmetry.space_group_name_H-M   'P 1'
#
loop_
_entity.id
_entity.type
_entity.pdbx_description
1 polymer ?
#
loop_
_entity_poly.entity_id
_entity_poly.type
_entity_poly.pdbx_seq_one_letter_code
_entity_poly.pdbx_strand_id
1 'polypeptide(L)'
;LISSKKGEPDWMLEWRLKAYRHWTKLGLEEPEWANIHHAPIDFQDMIYYAAPKSKGDGPKSLDEVDPELIESFNKLGIPLEEQKKLSGVAVDAILDSVSVATTYQDMLEKAGVIFCSMSEAIKNHPDIVQKYLGSVVPYSDNFYATLNSAVFSDGSFCYVPPGVRCPVELMTYFRINEVDTGQFERTLIIADEGSYVSYLEGCTAPFRKTHQLHAAVVELVALDNAEIKYST
;
A
#
# COMPACT_ATOMS: atom_id res chain seq x y z
N LEU A 1 18.53 -3.77 0.06
CA LEU A 1 18.02 -4.78 -0.87
C LEU A 1 16.71 -4.31 -1.55
N ILE A 2 15.64 -3.97 -0.80
CA ILE A 2 14.33 -3.53 -1.34
C ILE A 2 14.50 -2.32 -2.26
N SER A 3 15.10 -1.22 -1.78
CA SER A 3 15.32 0.00 -2.56
C SER A 3 16.07 -0.26 -3.86
N SER A 4 17.11 -1.11 -3.83
CA SER A 4 17.87 -1.48 -5.03
C SER A 4 17.02 -2.27 -6.02
N LYS A 5 16.20 -3.22 -5.55
CA LYS A 5 15.31 -4.02 -6.43
C LYS A 5 14.20 -3.17 -7.06
N LYS A 6 13.70 -2.18 -6.33
CA LYS A 6 12.62 -1.28 -6.78
C LYS A 6 13.13 -0.06 -7.56
N GLY A 7 14.44 0.19 -7.58
CA GLY A 7 15.02 1.39 -8.19
C GLY A 7 14.51 2.66 -7.50
N GLU A 8 14.45 2.65 -6.18
CA GLU A 8 14.02 3.80 -5.39
C GLU A 8 15.10 4.89 -5.37
N PRO A 9 14.72 6.17 -5.24
CA PRO A 9 15.67 7.28 -5.08
C PRO A 9 16.39 7.23 -3.73
N ASP A 10 17.55 7.89 -3.64
CA ASP A 10 18.43 7.86 -2.48
C ASP A 10 17.75 8.33 -1.19
N TRP A 11 16.85 9.33 -1.26
CA TRP A 11 16.12 9.80 -0.08
C TRP A 11 15.24 8.72 0.55
N MET A 12 14.66 7.82 -0.28
CA MET A 12 13.84 6.73 0.21
C MET A 12 14.71 5.64 0.87
N LEU A 13 15.88 5.35 0.29
CA LEU A 13 16.85 4.47 0.91
C LEU A 13 17.28 5.02 2.29
N GLU A 14 17.61 6.30 2.38
CA GLU A 14 17.98 6.94 3.65
C GLU A 14 16.87 6.87 4.70
N TRP A 15 15.60 7.08 4.28
CA TRP A 15 14.45 6.97 5.15
C TRP A 15 14.30 5.54 5.71
N ARG A 16 14.41 4.52 4.86
CA ARG A 16 14.38 3.10 5.25
C ARG A 16 15.53 2.75 6.20
N LEU A 17 16.71 3.23 5.93
CA LEU A 17 17.89 2.97 6.78
C LEU A 17 17.76 3.63 8.16
N LYS A 18 17.16 4.82 8.25
CA LYS A 18 16.84 5.45 9.55
C LYS A 18 15.88 4.58 10.35
N ALA A 19 14.81 4.10 9.71
CA ALA A 19 13.83 3.20 10.33
C ALA A 19 14.49 1.89 10.78
N TYR A 20 15.27 1.24 9.93
CA TYR A 20 15.96 0.00 10.27
C TYR A 20 16.93 0.16 11.46
N ARG A 21 17.72 1.23 11.46
CA ARG A 21 18.63 1.53 12.58
C ARG A 21 17.86 1.81 13.88
N HIS A 22 16.68 2.40 13.79
CA HIS A 22 15.83 2.60 14.96
C HIS A 22 15.25 1.29 15.44
N TRP A 23 14.74 0.45 14.56
CA TRP A 23 14.17 -0.86 14.87
C TRP A 23 15.18 -1.77 15.56
N THR A 24 16.42 -1.80 15.07
CA THR A 24 17.49 -2.59 15.72
C THR A 24 17.84 -2.11 17.14
N LYS A 25 17.58 -0.83 17.46
CA LYS A 25 17.78 -0.29 18.80
C LYS A 25 16.62 -0.61 19.76
N LEU A 26 15.41 -0.84 19.23
CA LEU A 26 14.26 -1.24 20.05
C LEU A 26 14.40 -2.68 20.60
N GLY A 27 15.38 -3.42 20.12
CA GLY A 27 15.45 -4.86 20.32
C GLY A 27 14.64 -5.60 19.27
N LEU A 28 14.94 -6.86 19.01
CA LEU A 28 14.25 -7.65 17.99
C LEU A 28 13.01 -8.38 18.55
N GLU A 29 12.61 -8.06 19.76
CA GLU A 29 11.48 -8.68 20.46
C GLU A 29 10.21 -7.85 20.30
N GLU A 30 9.12 -8.53 20.11
CA GLU A 30 7.81 -7.90 20.03
C GLU A 30 7.42 -7.22 21.35
N PRO A 31 6.68 -6.10 21.30
CA PRO A 31 6.28 -5.39 22.49
C PRO A 31 5.26 -6.20 23.32
N GLU A 32 5.52 -6.36 24.60
CA GLU A 32 4.63 -7.09 25.53
C GLU A 32 3.23 -6.46 25.68
N TRP A 33 3.11 -5.14 25.42
CA TRP A 33 1.83 -4.45 25.54
C TRP A 33 0.77 -4.93 24.54
N ALA A 34 1.18 -5.56 23.45
CA ALA A 34 0.25 -6.05 22.43
C ALA A 34 -0.62 -7.22 22.92
N ASN A 35 -0.25 -7.91 24.01
CA ASN A 35 -0.96 -9.05 24.58
C ASN A 35 -1.46 -10.08 23.55
N ILE A 36 -0.64 -10.33 22.54
CA ILE A 36 -0.91 -11.24 21.44
C ILE A 36 -0.24 -12.58 21.73
N HIS A 37 -1.01 -13.66 21.65
CA HIS A 37 -0.50 -15.01 21.88
C HIS A 37 -0.38 -15.75 20.54
N HIS A 38 0.81 -15.73 19.97
CA HIS A 38 1.19 -16.51 18.80
C HIS A 38 2.59 -17.13 19.00
N ALA A 39 2.96 -18.04 18.12
CA ALA A 39 4.32 -18.56 18.12
C ALA A 39 5.34 -17.41 17.86
N PRO A 40 6.54 -17.45 18.46
CA PRO A 40 7.57 -16.46 18.21
C PRO A 40 7.84 -16.29 16.71
N ILE A 41 7.97 -15.04 16.27
CA ILE A 41 8.28 -14.71 14.88
C ILE A 41 9.77 -14.43 14.77
N ASP A 42 10.47 -15.13 13.87
CA ASP A 42 11.82 -14.76 13.48
C ASP A 42 11.78 -13.71 12.37
N PHE A 43 11.84 -12.44 12.76
CA PHE A 43 11.81 -11.31 11.83
C PHE A 43 13.08 -11.25 10.93
N GLN A 44 14.14 -11.99 11.23
CA GLN A 44 15.35 -12.02 10.39
C GLN A 44 15.27 -13.09 9.28
N ASP A 45 14.44 -14.12 9.46
CA ASP A 45 14.27 -15.21 8.49
C ASP A 45 13.10 -14.98 7.52
N MET A 46 12.40 -13.84 7.62
CA MET A 46 11.28 -13.52 6.75
C MET A 46 11.71 -12.93 5.41
N ILE A 47 11.00 -13.31 4.35
CA ILE A 47 11.15 -12.70 3.02
C ILE A 47 10.26 -11.46 2.95
N TYR A 48 10.84 -10.26 2.92
CA TYR A 48 10.14 -8.98 2.91
C TYR A 48 9.84 -8.42 1.52
N TYR A 49 10.27 -9.05 0.46
CA TYR A 49 10.03 -8.61 -0.90
C TYR A 49 9.99 -9.78 -1.88
N ALA A 50 8.83 -10.03 -2.42
CA ALA A 50 8.61 -10.92 -3.55
C ALA A 50 7.96 -10.09 -4.68
N ALA A 51 8.58 -10.07 -5.85
CA ALA A 51 8.01 -9.42 -7.02
C ALA A 51 7.46 -10.46 -7.99
N PRO A 52 6.27 -10.26 -8.57
CA PRO A 52 5.81 -11.09 -9.68
C PRO A 52 6.79 -11.01 -10.84
N LYS A 53 6.87 -12.06 -11.63
CA LYS A 53 7.86 -12.20 -12.73
C LYS A 53 7.61 -11.30 -13.93
N SER A 54 6.49 -10.61 -14.01
CA SER A 54 6.16 -9.69 -15.12
C SER A 54 6.79 -8.31 -14.90
N LYS A 55 7.69 -7.93 -15.80
CA LYS A 55 8.18 -6.56 -15.94
C LYS A 55 7.36 -5.89 -17.04
N GLY A 56 6.50 -4.95 -16.71
CA GLY A 56 5.76 -4.12 -17.67
C GLY A 56 5.11 -2.95 -16.94
N ASP A 57 4.74 -1.92 -17.68
CA ASP A 57 3.84 -0.90 -17.16
C ASP A 57 2.53 -1.60 -16.73
N GLY A 58 2.06 -1.35 -15.55
CA GLY A 58 0.82 -1.97 -15.04
C GLY A 58 -0.36 -1.67 -15.97
N PRO A 59 -1.35 -2.56 -16.04
CA PRO A 59 -2.53 -2.35 -16.89
C PRO A 59 -3.32 -1.13 -16.40
N LYS A 60 -3.84 -0.34 -17.34
CA LYS A 60 -4.63 0.86 -17.06
C LYS A 60 -6.09 0.55 -16.73
N SER A 61 -6.53 -0.66 -17.03
CA SER A 61 -7.87 -1.17 -16.70
C SER A 61 -7.82 -2.66 -16.44
N LEU A 62 -8.86 -3.21 -15.82
CA LEU A 62 -8.96 -4.66 -15.59
C LEU A 62 -9.02 -5.48 -16.89
N ASP A 63 -9.42 -4.85 -18.01
CA ASP A 63 -9.48 -5.51 -19.32
C ASP A 63 -8.09 -5.74 -19.92
N GLU A 64 -7.08 -5.03 -19.43
CA GLU A 64 -5.68 -5.15 -19.83
C GLU A 64 -4.89 -6.11 -18.91
N VAL A 65 -5.52 -6.62 -17.85
CA VAL A 65 -4.90 -7.56 -16.92
C VAL A 65 -4.83 -8.94 -17.55
N ASP A 66 -3.72 -9.64 -17.34
CA ASP A 66 -3.55 -11.02 -17.80
C ASP A 66 -4.74 -11.89 -17.37
N PRO A 67 -5.40 -12.59 -18.30
CA PRO A 67 -6.53 -13.46 -17.98
C PRO A 67 -6.23 -14.51 -16.90
N GLU A 68 -5.01 -15.04 -16.84
CA GLU A 68 -4.61 -15.99 -15.79
C GLU A 68 -4.57 -15.31 -14.40
N LEU A 69 -4.20 -14.04 -14.37
CA LEU A 69 -4.20 -13.25 -13.13
C LEU A 69 -5.64 -12.96 -12.68
N ILE A 70 -6.52 -12.60 -13.61
CA ILE A 70 -7.96 -12.41 -13.33
C ILE A 70 -8.57 -13.74 -12.85
N GLU A 71 -8.25 -14.85 -13.48
CA GLU A 71 -8.71 -16.16 -13.02
C GLU A 71 -8.18 -16.47 -11.60
N SER A 72 -6.95 -16.13 -11.31
CA SER A 72 -6.38 -16.23 -9.97
C SER A 72 -7.15 -15.35 -8.98
N PHE A 73 -7.43 -14.09 -9.31
CA PHE A 73 -8.26 -13.21 -8.48
C PHE A 73 -9.65 -13.78 -8.22
N ASN A 74 -10.28 -14.37 -9.24
CA ASN A 74 -11.58 -15.03 -9.11
C ASN A 74 -11.51 -16.28 -8.21
N LYS A 75 -10.51 -17.14 -8.38
CA LYS A 75 -10.26 -18.30 -7.50
C LYS A 75 -10.02 -17.88 -6.05
N LEU A 76 -9.46 -16.70 -5.86
CA LEU A 76 -9.15 -16.14 -4.56
C LEU A 76 -10.35 -15.37 -3.95
N GLY A 77 -11.47 -15.32 -4.65
CA GLY A 77 -12.70 -14.68 -4.18
C GLY A 77 -12.65 -13.15 -4.24
N ILE A 78 -11.80 -12.55 -5.09
CA ILE A 78 -11.77 -11.12 -5.33
C ILE A 78 -12.83 -10.80 -6.39
N PRO A 79 -13.92 -10.09 -6.05
CA PRO A 79 -15.01 -9.84 -6.98
C PRO A 79 -14.70 -8.70 -7.96
N LEU A 80 -13.62 -8.79 -8.74
CA LEU A 80 -13.21 -7.74 -9.69
C LEU A 80 -14.29 -7.46 -10.74
N GLU A 81 -15.02 -8.49 -11.18
CA GLU A 81 -16.13 -8.33 -12.11
C GLU A 81 -17.35 -7.64 -11.46
N GLU A 82 -17.59 -7.88 -10.19
CA GLU A 82 -18.64 -7.17 -9.45
C GLU A 82 -18.27 -5.72 -9.22
N GLN A 83 -16.99 -5.43 -8.98
CA GLN A 83 -16.49 -4.06 -8.79
C GLN A 83 -16.56 -3.24 -10.08
N LYS A 84 -16.34 -3.85 -11.26
CA LYS A 84 -16.64 -3.20 -12.55
C LYS A 84 -18.11 -2.85 -12.71
N LYS A 85 -19.01 -3.68 -12.18
CA LYS A 85 -20.48 -3.46 -12.23
C LYS A 85 -20.95 -2.44 -11.22
N LEU A 86 -20.22 -2.22 -10.13
CA LEU A 86 -20.41 -1.10 -9.23
C LEU A 86 -19.85 0.16 -9.91
N SER A 87 -20.60 0.64 -10.91
CA SER A 87 -20.21 1.81 -11.69
C SER A 87 -19.79 2.96 -10.80
N GLY A 88 -18.53 3.42 -10.96
CA GLY A 88 -17.98 4.54 -10.23
C GLY A 88 -16.95 4.22 -9.15
N VAL A 89 -16.43 2.99 -9.10
CA VAL A 89 -15.32 2.65 -8.22
C VAL A 89 -14.03 2.53 -9.02
N ALA A 90 -13.00 3.27 -8.62
CA ALA A 90 -11.64 3.06 -9.08
C ALA A 90 -10.96 2.03 -8.18
N VAL A 91 -10.30 1.04 -8.77
CA VAL A 91 -9.69 -0.09 -8.06
C VAL A 91 -8.21 -0.15 -8.37
N ASP A 92 -7.41 -0.18 -7.32
CA ASP A 92 -6.00 -0.57 -7.37
C ASP A 92 -5.84 -1.94 -6.70
N ALA A 93 -5.27 -2.89 -7.41
CA ALA A 93 -5.05 -4.25 -6.91
C ALA A 93 -3.55 -4.48 -6.72
N ILE A 94 -3.16 -4.81 -5.50
CA ILE A 94 -1.77 -5.13 -5.14
C ILE A 94 -1.65 -6.61 -4.85
N LEU A 95 -0.76 -7.27 -5.58
CA LEU A 95 -0.45 -8.69 -5.46
C LEU A 95 1.03 -8.86 -5.12
N ASP A 96 1.33 -9.56 -4.03
CA ASP A 96 2.71 -9.86 -3.61
C ASP A 96 3.64 -8.64 -3.69
N SER A 97 3.19 -7.52 -3.14
CA SER A 97 3.98 -6.29 -3.04
C SER A 97 4.18 -5.49 -4.34
N VAL A 98 3.35 -5.71 -5.35
CA VAL A 98 3.38 -4.93 -6.60
C VAL A 98 1.97 -4.58 -7.05
N SER A 99 1.74 -3.31 -7.38
CA SER A 99 0.50 -2.86 -8.02
C SER A 99 0.39 -3.43 -9.44
N VAL A 100 -0.76 -3.98 -9.77
CA VAL A 100 -0.99 -4.64 -11.07
C VAL A 100 -2.06 -3.96 -11.91
N ALA A 101 -2.97 -3.20 -11.32
CA ALA A 101 -4.02 -2.49 -12.04
C ALA A 101 -4.56 -1.29 -11.26
N THR A 102 -4.81 -0.18 -11.96
CA THR A 102 -5.57 0.95 -11.45
C THR A 102 -6.70 1.28 -12.42
N THR A 103 -7.95 1.23 -11.93
CA THR A 103 -9.15 1.46 -12.74
C THR A 103 -9.50 2.96 -12.75
N TYR A 104 -10.08 3.45 -13.85
CA TYR A 104 -10.54 4.84 -14.02
C TYR A 104 -9.43 5.92 -13.96
N GLN A 105 -8.19 5.56 -14.28
CA GLN A 105 -7.06 6.47 -14.23
C GLN A 105 -7.31 7.78 -14.99
N ASP A 106 -7.82 7.72 -16.22
CA ASP A 106 -8.11 8.90 -17.05
C ASP A 106 -9.12 9.87 -16.39
N MET A 107 -10.09 9.34 -15.65
CA MET A 107 -11.09 10.16 -14.96
C MET A 107 -10.46 10.88 -13.75
N LEU A 108 -9.63 10.19 -13.01
CA LEU A 108 -8.91 10.73 -11.86
C LEU A 108 -7.91 11.79 -12.30
N GLU A 109 -7.14 11.53 -13.36
CA GLU A 109 -6.19 12.48 -13.95
C GLU A 109 -6.87 13.78 -14.40
N LYS A 110 -8.05 13.69 -15.06
CA LYS A 110 -8.83 14.86 -15.45
C LYS A 110 -9.32 15.69 -14.27
N ALA A 111 -9.58 15.05 -13.14
CA ALA A 111 -9.90 15.73 -11.89
C ALA A 111 -8.67 16.24 -11.13
N GLY A 112 -7.46 15.93 -11.59
CA GLY A 112 -6.20 16.23 -10.93
C GLY A 112 -5.92 15.33 -9.73
N VAL A 113 -6.70 14.26 -9.53
CA VAL A 113 -6.50 13.29 -8.45
C VAL A 113 -5.38 12.33 -8.84
N ILE A 114 -4.41 12.19 -7.96
CA ILE A 114 -3.35 11.19 -8.10
C ILE A 114 -3.79 9.96 -7.31
N PHE A 115 -3.90 8.82 -7.98
CA PHE A 115 -4.15 7.53 -7.36
C PHE A 115 -3.29 6.48 -8.03
N CYS A 116 -2.31 5.96 -7.31
CA CYS A 116 -1.32 5.04 -7.85
C CYS A 116 -0.67 4.22 -6.72
N SER A 117 0.21 3.30 -7.07
CA SER A 117 1.02 2.60 -6.08
C SER A 117 1.98 3.55 -5.35
N MET A 118 2.32 3.22 -4.12
CA MET A 118 3.34 3.97 -3.37
C MET A 118 4.69 3.96 -4.10
N SER A 119 5.02 2.87 -4.77
CA SER A 119 6.26 2.76 -5.57
C SER A 119 6.30 3.74 -6.73
N GLU A 120 5.17 3.95 -7.39
CA GLU A 120 5.03 4.94 -8.46
C GLU A 120 5.07 6.36 -7.91
N ALA A 121 4.35 6.62 -6.80
CA ALA A 121 4.35 7.92 -6.16
C ALA A 121 5.75 8.37 -5.69
N ILE A 122 6.54 7.47 -5.15
CA ILE A 122 7.94 7.73 -4.72
C ILE A 122 8.79 8.24 -5.90
N LYS A 123 8.53 7.76 -7.12
CA LYS A 123 9.29 8.12 -8.33
C LYS A 123 8.74 9.37 -9.02
N ASN A 124 7.42 9.45 -9.16
CA ASN A 124 6.76 10.43 -10.00
C ASN A 124 6.28 11.67 -9.23
N HIS A 125 6.06 11.52 -7.90
CA HIS A 125 5.56 12.58 -7.02
C HIS A 125 6.40 12.72 -5.74
N PRO A 126 7.75 12.74 -5.84
CA PRO A 126 8.64 12.70 -4.68
C PRO A 126 8.42 13.86 -3.71
N ASP A 127 8.08 15.05 -4.20
CA ASP A 127 7.89 16.23 -3.36
C ASP A 127 6.70 16.06 -2.40
N ILE A 128 5.59 15.49 -2.91
CA ILE A 128 4.40 15.24 -2.09
C ILE A 128 4.70 14.11 -1.10
N VAL A 129 5.29 13.02 -1.58
CA VAL A 129 5.60 11.87 -0.71
C VAL A 129 6.57 12.28 0.40
N GLN A 130 7.66 12.98 0.09
CA GLN A 130 8.62 13.43 1.11
C GLN A 130 8.01 14.37 2.16
N LYS A 131 7.03 15.19 1.75
CA LYS A 131 6.35 16.11 2.67
C LYS A 131 5.47 15.38 3.67
N TYR A 132 4.79 14.32 3.27
CA TYR A 132 3.73 13.71 4.07
C TYR A 132 4.04 12.31 4.61
N LEU A 133 4.93 11.54 3.96
CA LEU A 133 5.30 10.20 4.42
C LEU A 133 5.92 10.25 5.83
N GLY A 134 5.30 9.55 6.76
CA GLY A 134 5.74 9.53 8.15
C GLY A 134 5.37 10.80 8.95
N SER A 135 4.52 11.67 8.40
CA SER A 135 4.06 12.87 9.10
C SER A 135 2.99 12.58 10.16
N VAL A 136 2.22 11.52 9.97
CA VAL A 136 1.19 11.05 10.90
C VAL A 136 1.69 9.85 11.71
N VAL A 137 2.26 8.86 11.04
CA VAL A 137 2.89 7.70 11.67
C VAL A 137 4.39 7.73 11.37
N PRO A 138 5.20 8.37 12.22
CA PRO A 138 6.63 8.46 11.99
C PRO A 138 7.30 7.08 12.04
N TYR A 139 8.45 6.96 11.39
CA TYR A 139 9.22 5.71 11.38
C TYR A 139 9.65 5.25 12.78
N SER A 140 9.52 6.07 13.80
CA SER A 140 9.90 5.80 15.18
C SER A 140 8.71 5.61 16.12
N ASP A 141 7.49 5.46 15.60
CA ASP A 141 6.27 5.43 16.39
C ASP A 141 6.21 4.20 17.32
N ASN A 142 6.27 3.01 16.75
CA ASN A 142 6.27 1.75 17.51
C ASN A 142 7.05 0.65 16.77
N PHE A 143 7.20 -0.51 17.38
CA PHE A 143 7.95 -1.64 16.82
C PHE A 143 7.50 -2.00 15.40
N TYR A 144 6.19 -2.20 15.17
CA TYR A 144 5.67 -2.62 13.87
C TYR A 144 5.67 -1.49 12.84
N ALA A 145 5.36 -0.25 13.23
CA ALA A 145 5.44 0.91 12.35
C ALA A 145 6.88 1.19 11.93
N THR A 146 7.84 0.97 12.83
CA THR A 146 9.27 1.08 12.54
C THR A 146 9.73 0.01 11.56
N LEU A 147 9.34 -1.25 11.81
CA LEU A 147 9.64 -2.35 10.89
C LEU A 147 8.97 -2.13 9.53
N ASN A 148 7.68 -1.75 9.50
CA ASN A 148 6.98 -1.39 8.28
C ASN A 148 7.75 -0.32 7.51
N SER A 149 8.16 0.75 8.17
CA SER A 149 8.92 1.83 7.55
C SER A 149 10.22 1.36 6.90
N ALA A 150 10.90 0.39 7.49
CA ALA A 150 12.14 -0.17 6.95
C ALA A 150 11.90 -1.08 5.74
N VAL A 151 10.80 -1.86 5.74
CA VAL A 151 10.66 -3.00 4.82
C VAL A 151 9.40 -2.96 3.94
N PHE A 152 8.49 -1.98 4.08
CA PHE A 152 7.31 -1.94 3.22
C PHE A 152 7.71 -2.02 1.75
N SER A 153 7.00 -2.85 1.02
CA SER A 153 7.35 -3.15 -0.36
C SER A 153 6.47 -2.39 -1.36
N ASP A 154 5.24 -2.13 -0.98
CA ASP A 154 4.35 -1.24 -1.72
C ASP A 154 3.25 -0.69 -0.79
N GLY A 155 2.21 -0.15 -1.36
CA GLY A 155 1.06 0.43 -0.71
C GLY A 155 0.30 1.30 -1.69
N SER A 156 -0.69 2.00 -1.20
CA SER A 156 -1.49 2.90 -2.02
C SER A 156 -1.13 4.36 -1.74
N PHE A 157 -1.15 5.17 -2.78
CA PHE A 157 -0.97 6.60 -2.69
C PHE A 157 -2.16 7.32 -3.31
N CYS A 158 -2.74 8.24 -2.55
CA CYS A 158 -3.81 9.10 -3.03
C CYS A 158 -3.54 10.55 -2.65
N TYR A 159 -3.64 11.46 -3.62
CA TYR A 159 -3.64 12.90 -3.40
C TYR A 159 -4.82 13.53 -4.13
N VAL A 160 -5.66 14.25 -3.38
CA VAL A 160 -6.79 15.00 -3.92
C VAL A 160 -6.51 16.48 -3.81
N PRO A 161 -6.45 17.22 -4.95
CA PRO A 161 -6.10 18.64 -4.96
C PRO A 161 -7.12 19.53 -4.22
N PRO A 162 -6.75 20.78 -3.88
CA PRO A 162 -7.62 21.71 -3.19
C PRO A 162 -9.00 21.88 -3.87
N GLY A 163 -10.06 21.83 -3.09
CA GLY A 163 -11.43 22.03 -3.53
C GLY A 163 -12.02 20.94 -4.43
N VAL A 164 -11.27 19.88 -4.70
CA VAL A 164 -11.72 18.78 -5.56
C VAL A 164 -12.49 17.76 -4.73
N ARG A 165 -13.68 17.43 -5.21
CA ARG A 165 -14.42 16.26 -4.74
C ARG A 165 -14.07 15.08 -5.65
N CYS A 166 -13.40 14.06 -5.10
CA CYS A 166 -13.04 12.87 -5.89
C CYS A 166 -14.26 12.28 -6.58
N PRO A 167 -14.25 12.11 -7.91
CA PRO A 167 -15.45 11.78 -8.68
C PRO A 167 -15.95 10.36 -8.45
N VAL A 168 -15.10 9.48 -7.91
CA VAL A 168 -15.41 8.07 -7.66
C VAL A 168 -14.93 7.64 -6.29
N GLU A 169 -15.50 6.60 -5.74
CA GLU A 169 -14.95 5.93 -4.56
C GLU A 169 -13.68 5.17 -4.97
N LEU A 170 -12.60 5.37 -4.23
CA LEU A 170 -11.34 4.68 -4.45
C LEU A 170 -11.31 3.39 -3.64
N MET A 171 -10.68 2.38 -4.19
CA MET A 171 -10.51 1.10 -3.50
C MET A 171 -9.13 0.50 -3.79
N THR A 172 -8.47 0.07 -2.74
CA THR A 172 -7.26 -0.77 -2.84
C THR A 172 -7.53 -2.14 -2.26
N TYR A 173 -7.04 -3.15 -2.94
CA TYR A 173 -7.17 -4.52 -2.49
C TYR A 173 -5.80 -5.18 -2.40
N PHE A 174 -5.44 -5.57 -1.17
CA PHE A 174 -4.17 -6.25 -0.89
C PHE A 174 -4.37 -7.75 -0.79
N ARG A 175 -3.54 -8.50 -1.48
CA ARG A 175 -3.56 -9.95 -1.42
C ARG A 175 -2.18 -10.55 -1.25
N ILE A 176 -2.04 -11.42 -0.24
CA ILE A 176 -0.82 -12.16 0.06
C ILE A 176 -0.94 -13.55 -0.51
N ASN A 177 -0.10 -13.90 -1.49
CA ASN A 177 -0.11 -15.22 -2.12
C ASN A 177 1.12 -16.07 -1.81
N GLU A 178 2.28 -15.45 -1.61
CA GLU A 178 3.52 -16.17 -1.35
C GLU A 178 3.55 -16.78 0.06
N VAL A 179 4.30 -17.86 0.20
CA VAL A 179 4.50 -18.62 1.44
C VAL A 179 5.71 -18.07 2.18
N ASP A 180 5.67 -18.06 3.52
CA ASP A 180 6.75 -17.60 4.39
C ASP A 180 7.22 -16.16 4.10
N THR A 181 6.29 -15.31 3.65
CA THR A 181 6.55 -13.89 3.37
C THR A 181 5.93 -12.98 4.41
N GLY A 182 6.65 -11.91 4.71
CA GLY A 182 6.10 -10.73 5.36
C GLY A 182 5.66 -9.73 4.30
N GLN A 183 4.38 -9.44 4.23
CA GLN A 183 3.86 -8.35 3.41
C GLN A 183 3.66 -7.12 4.28
N PHE A 184 4.37 -6.06 3.95
CA PHE A 184 4.33 -4.79 4.64
C PHE A 184 3.92 -3.71 3.66
N GLU A 185 2.79 -3.09 3.93
CA GLU A 185 2.17 -2.08 3.09
C GLU A 185 2.15 -0.74 3.80
N ARG A 186 2.29 0.33 3.01
CA ARG A 186 2.17 1.68 3.52
C ARG A 186 1.30 2.53 2.61
N THR A 187 0.10 2.81 3.07
CA THR A 187 -0.89 3.64 2.38
C THR A 187 -0.80 5.09 2.88
N LEU A 188 -0.80 6.04 1.95
CA LEU A 188 -0.80 7.47 2.24
C LEU A 188 -1.93 8.15 1.45
N ILE A 189 -2.90 8.71 2.17
CA ILE A 189 -4.05 9.40 1.59
C ILE A 189 -4.02 10.84 2.05
N ILE A 190 -3.96 11.77 1.10
CA ILE A 190 -3.92 13.21 1.35
C ILE A 190 -5.11 13.87 0.68
N ALA A 191 -5.97 14.48 1.48
CA ALA A 191 -7.04 15.36 1.02
C ALA A 191 -6.61 16.80 1.30
N ASP A 192 -6.33 17.57 0.24
CA ASP A 192 -5.92 18.96 0.33
C ASP A 192 -7.10 19.87 0.69
N GLU A 193 -6.89 21.16 0.93
CA GLU A 193 -7.88 22.10 1.46
C GLU A 193 -9.24 22.00 0.76
N GLY A 194 -10.31 21.78 1.53
CA GLY A 194 -11.69 21.72 1.03
C GLY A 194 -11.97 20.54 0.09
N SER A 195 -11.09 19.56 0.00
CA SER A 195 -11.28 18.39 -0.86
C SER A 195 -12.04 17.26 -0.16
N TYR A 196 -12.46 16.27 -0.95
CA TYR A 196 -13.17 15.10 -0.45
C TYR A 196 -12.71 13.83 -1.15
N VAL A 197 -12.55 12.76 -0.39
CA VAL A 197 -12.33 11.40 -0.92
C VAL A 197 -13.04 10.35 -0.08
N SER A 198 -13.66 9.37 -0.74
CA SER A 198 -14.11 8.10 -0.14
C SER A 198 -13.15 7.00 -0.54
N TYR A 199 -12.62 6.28 0.43
CA TYR A 199 -11.59 5.26 0.23
C TYR A 199 -11.93 3.99 1.00
N LEU A 200 -11.91 2.87 0.30
CA LEU A 200 -12.08 1.53 0.87
C LEU A 200 -10.79 0.73 0.72
N GLU A 201 -10.32 0.16 1.80
CA GLU A 201 -9.17 -0.75 1.78
C GLU A 201 -9.60 -2.15 2.17
N GLY A 202 -9.25 -3.13 1.34
CA GLY A 202 -9.50 -4.53 1.59
C GLY A 202 -8.19 -5.32 1.66
N CYS A 203 -8.09 -6.24 2.60
CA CYS A 203 -6.96 -7.17 2.69
C CYS A 203 -7.45 -8.59 2.86
N THR A 204 -6.87 -9.51 2.12
CA THR A 204 -7.09 -10.95 2.32
C THR A 204 -5.81 -11.74 2.17
N ALA A 205 -5.73 -12.83 2.94
CA ALA A 205 -4.71 -13.85 2.80
C ALA A 205 -5.38 -15.23 2.74
N PRO A 206 -4.93 -16.15 1.88
CA PRO A 206 -5.43 -17.51 1.89
C PRO A 206 -5.03 -18.20 3.20
N PHE A 207 -5.92 -19.02 3.77
CA PHE A 207 -5.56 -19.82 4.92
C PHE A 207 -4.53 -20.87 4.53
N ARG A 208 -3.35 -20.84 5.15
CA ARG A 208 -2.24 -21.78 4.91
C ARG A 208 -1.73 -22.36 6.23
N LYS A 209 -1.03 -23.49 6.15
CA LYS A 209 -0.36 -24.11 7.32
C LYS A 209 1.00 -23.49 7.65
N THR A 210 1.43 -22.48 6.89
CA THR A 210 2.70 -21.78 7.02
C THR A 210 2.51 -20.39 7.60
N HIS A 211 3.56 -19.84 8.18
CA HIS A 211 3.54 -18.50 8.76
C HIS A 211 3.35 -17.44 7.67
N GLN A 212 2.44 -16.50 7.92
CA GLN A 212 2.26 -15.29 7.11
C GLN A 212 2.17 -14.12 8.08
N LEU A 213 2.94 -13.07 7.80
CA LEU A 213 2.88 -11.81 8.52
C LEU A 213 2.42 -10.71 7.58
N HIS A 214 1.31 -10.07 7.94
CA HIS A 214 0.81 -8.89 7.26
C HIS A 214 0.76 -7.72 8.22
N ALA A 215 1.43 -6.64 7.90
CA ALA A 215 1.43 -5.43 8.71
C ALA A 215 1.32 -4.19 7.81
N ALA A 216 0.18 -3.54 7.86
CA ALA A 216 -0.09 -2.31 7.14
C ALA A 216 0.08 -1.07 8.04
N VAL A 217 0.49 0.04 7.45
CA VAL A 217 0.42 1.37 8.03
C VAL A 217 -0.37 2.27 7.10
N VAL A 218 -1.39 2.91 7.61
CA VAL A 218 -2.22 3.87 6.87
C VAL A 218 -2.07 5.25 7.47
N GLU A 219 -1.67 6.22 6.66
CA GLU A 219 -1.58 7.63 7.02
C GLU A 219 -2.67 8.42 6.31
N LEU A 220 -3.54 9.07 7.07
CA LEU A 220 -4.61 9.93 6.56
C LEU A 220 -4.29 11.39 6.91
N VAL A 221 -4.15 12.22 5.88
CA VAL A 221 -3.85 13.65 6.00
C VAL A 221 -5.02 14.45 5.42
N ALA A 222 -5.85 15.00 6.28
CA ALA A 222 -6.92 15.93 5.89
C ALA A 222 -6.48 17.35 6.24
N LEU A 223 -6.32 18.22 5.22
CA LEU A 223 -6.01 19.63 5.41
C LEU A 223 -7.30 20.43 5.73
N ASP A 224 -7.22 21.73 5.82
CA ASP A 224 -8.31 22.59 6.27
C ASP A 224 -9.60 22.36 5.45
N ASN A 225 -10.72 22.07 6.14
CA ASN A 225 -12.02 21.79 5.56
C ASN A 225 -12.06 20.56 4.60
N ALA A 226 -11.04 19.73 4.58
CA ALA A 226 -11.03 18.50 3.82
C ALA A 226 -11.76 17.37 4.57
N GLU A 227 -12.27 16.40 3.83
CA GLU A 227 -12.99 15.24 4.36
C GLU A 227 -12.44 13.94 3.73
N ILE A 228 -12.04 13.00 4.57
CA ILE A 228 -11.66 11.64 4.17
C ILE A 228 -12.64 10.66 4.81
N LYS A 229 -13.40 9.94 3.98
CA LYS A 229 -14.16 8.77 4.41
C LYS A 229 -13.31 7.54 4.15
N TYR A 230 -12.76 6.95 5.20
CA TYR A 230 -11.94 5.73 5.13
C TYR A 230 -12.69 4.55 5.74
N SER A 231 -12.66 3.42 5.02
CA SER A 231 -13.25 2.13 5.47
C SER A 231 -12.27 0.99 5.18
N THR A 232 -12.23 -0.01 6.07
CA THR A 232 -11.43 -1.23 5.94
C THR A 232 -12.23 -2.44 6.39
#